data_e86bde784326ff3ed1ecfa16d9d19203
#
_entry.id   e86bde784326ff3ed1ecfa16d9d19203
#
_cell.length_a   1.000
_cell.length_b   1.000
_cell.length_c   1.000
_cell.angle_alpha   90.00
_cell.angle_beta   90.00
_cell.angle_gamma   90.00
#
_symmetry.space_group_name_H-M   'P 1'
#
loop_
_entity.id
_entity.type
_entity.pdbx_description
1 polymer ?
#
loop_
_entity_poly.entity_id
_entity_poly.type
_entity_poly.pdbx_seq_one_letter_code
_entity_poly.pdbx_strand_id
1 'polypeptide(L)'
;MKVWPRHFGYAVLFVFACAVQAQAACVDSVVLVHGNAGQPSDFDATYAELKARGYADAQIFRPSWGSKICPACNDHSGSEEGPVEDALIDAIASSCTGHIDVIGHSMGVTLLAREITRLGLSGYVDTFVGIAGAYRGLWSCGTYPFNVATSTCGYWGLSVGSPFLNGIRGKPLAARTYSIKSWIDEIVCFGGVCMVGGVHSSSIDGEAASYTYAYGHFGLLWYTAAQQADLIR
;
A
#
# COMPACT_ATOMS: atom_id res chain seq x y z
N MET A 1 -58.67 34.27 -61.66
CA MET A 1 -57.33 34.35 -61.07
C MET A 1 -57.34 33.41 -59.85
N LYS A 2 -56.63 32.26 -59.94
CA LYS A 2 -56.46 31.32 -58.82
C LYS A 2 -55.10 31.55 -58.17
N VAL A 3 -55.11 31.97 -56.92
CA VAL A 3 -53.86 32.13 -56.12
C VAL A 3 -53.57 30.81 -55.38
N TRP A 4 -52.38 30.25 -55.60
CA TRP A 4 -51.93 29.01 -54.94
C TRP A 4 -51.08 29.38 -53.73
N PRO A 5 -51.26 28.74 -52.54
CA PRO A 5 -50.44 29.01 -51.36
C PRO A 5 -49.09 28.30 -51.46
N ARG A 6 -48.01 29.03 -51.23
CA ARG A 6 -46.63 28.51 -51.07
C ARG A 6 -46.47 27.92 -49.67
N HIS A 7 -46.30 26.62 -49.57
CA HIS A 7 -45.86 25.97 -48.36
C HIS A 7 -44.34 26.14 -48.18
N PHE A 8 -43.93 26.87 -47.18
CA PHE A 8 -42.55 26.90 -46.70
C PHE A 8 -42.33 25.69 -45.78
N GLY A 9 -41.56 24.67 -46.24
CA GLY A 9 -41.11 23.58 -45.42
C GLY A 9 -39.89 24.01 -44.60
N TYR A 10 -40.05 24.03 -43.28
CA TYR A 10 -38.88 24.18 -42.37
C TYR A 10 -38.18 22.85 -42.22
N ALA A 11 -36.94 22.73 -42.71
CA ALA A 11 -36.08 21.62 -42.46
C ALA A 11 -35.46 21.79 -41.04
N VAL A 12 -35.86 20.94 -40.10
CA VAL A 12 -35.23 20.89 -38.78
C VAL A 12 -33.98 20.01 -38.89
N LEU A 13 -32.80 20.64 -38.86
CA LEU A 13 -31.53 19.93 -38.72
C LEU A 13 -31.36 19.43 -37.30
N PHE A 14 -31.46 18.13 -37.08
CA PHE A 14 -31.03 17.48 -35.84
C PHE A 14 -29.51 17.36 -35.84
N VAL A 15 -28.84 18.20 -35.08
CA VAL A 15 -27.41 18.04 -34.77
C VAL A 15 -27.28 16.99 -33.66
N PHE A 16 -26.89 15.77 -34.01
CA PHE A 16 -26.47 14.77 -33.04
C PHE A 16 -25.12 15.18 -32.50
N ALA A 17 -25.10 15.74 -31.31
CA ALA A 17 -23.87 15.90 -30.50
C ALA A 17 -23.43 14.51 -30.05
N CYS A 18 -22.49 13.87 -30.71
CA CYS A 18 -21.75 12.74 -30.16
C CYS A 18 -20.96 13.24 -28.95
N ALA A 19 -21.45 12.96 -27.75
CA ALA A 19 -20.66 13.09 -26.55
C ALA A 19 -19.53 12.06 -26.63
N VAL A 20 -18.31 12.51 -26.96
CA VAL A 20 -17.10 11.70 -26.79
C VAL A 20 -16.93 11.55 -25.27
N GLN A 21 -17.33 10.41 -24.74
CA GLN A 21 -16.96 10.02 -23.39
C GLN A 21 -15.43 9.88 -23.39
N ALA A 22 -14.75 10.80 -22.72
CA ALA A 22 -13.34 10.64 -22.43
C ALA A 22 -13.21 9.33 -21.63
N GLN A 23 -12.64 8.31 -22.23
CA GLN A 23 -12.34 7.07 -21.55
C GLN A 23 -11.33 7.41 -20.46
N ALA A 24 -11.67 7.17 -19.21
CA ALA A 24 -10.74 7.40 -18.09
C ALA A 24 -9.44 6.66 -18.41
N ALA A 25 -8.31 7.34 -18.25
CA ALA A 25 -7.01 6.71 -18.45
C ALA A 25 -6.94 5.46 -17.55
N CYS A 26 -6.48 4.35 -18.14
CA CYS A 26 -6.24 3.13 -17.37
C CYS A 26 -5.09 3.40 -16.40
N VAL A 27 -5.37 3.32 -15.11
CA VAL A 27 -4.38 3.38 -14.03
C VAL A 27 -4.45 2.09 -13.22
N ASP A 28 -3.34 1.70 -12.64
CA ASP A 28 -3.24 0.49 -11.81
C ASP A 28 -4.13 0.61 -10.58
N SER A 29 -4.66 -0.53 -10.13
CA SER A 29 -5.31 -0.57 -8.82
C SER A 29 -4.27 -0.46 -7.71
N VAL A 30 -4.67 0.10 -6.56
CA VAL A 30 -3.78 0.33 -5.41
C VAL A 30 -4.28 -0.42 -4.18
N VAL A 31 -3.39 -1.15 -3.51
CA VAL A 31 -3.68 -1.80 -2.22
C VAL A 31 -2.97 -1.06 -1.09
N LEU A 32 -3.73 -0.56 -0.11
CA LEU A 32 -3.25 0.19 1.05
C LEU A 32 -3.42 -0.66 2.31
N VAL A 33 -2.31 -1.08 2.95
CA VAL A 33 -2.33 -1.99 4.10
C VAL A 33 -1.86 -1.28 5.36
N HIS A 34 -2.79 -1.09 6.31
CA HIS A 34 -2.53 -0.40 7.59
C HIS A 34 -1.58 -1.18 8.51
N GLY A 35 -1.09 -0.50 9.55
CA GLY A 35 -0.20 -1.08 10.56
C GLY A 35 -0.91 -1.97 11.57
N ASN A 36 -0.12 -2.50 12.52
CA ASN A 36 -0.63 -3.33 13.61
C ASN A 36 -1.71 -2.60 14.42
N ALA A 37 -2.82 -3.27 14.70
CA ALA A 37 -4.01 -2.74 15.35
C ALA A 37 -4.60 -1.47 14.70
N GLY A 38 -4.17 -1.11 13.50
CA GLY A 38 -4.69 -0.01 12.69
C GLY A 38 -6.01 -0.37 12.00
N GLN A 39 -6.45 0.50 11.12
CA GLN A 39 -7.70 0.35 10.38
C GLN A 39 -7.60 0.98 8.97
N PRO A 40 -8.50 0.64 8.04
CA PRO A 40 -8.47 1.19 6.67
C PRO A 40 -8.45 2.71 6.58
N SER A 41 -9.11 3.42 7.53
CA SER A 41 -9.14 4.89 7.58
C SER A 41 -7.81 5.52 8.00
N ASP A 42 -6.84 4.77 8.49
CA ASP A 42 -5.51 5.30 8.76
C ASP A 42 -4.86 5.86 7.48
N PHE A 43 -5.27 5.34 6.32
CA PHE A 43 -4.86 5.79 4.99
C PHE A 43 -5.77 6.87 4.37
N ASP A 44 -6.64 7.55 5.12
CA ASP A 44 -7.56 8.53 4.54
C ASP A 44 -6.84 9.69 3.85
N ALA A 45 -5.68 10.11 4.33
CA ALA A 45 -4.88 11.13 3.66
C ALA A 45 -4.37 10.67 2.29
N THR A 46 -3.82 9.45 2.20
CA THR A 46 -3.36 8.84 0.94
C THR A 46 -4.53 8.58 0.00
N TYR A 47 -5.65 8.09 0.54
CA TYR A 47 -6.88 7.89 -0.23
C TYR A 47 -7.36 9.20 -0.86
N ALA A 48 -7.38 10.30 -0.10
CA ALA A 48 -7.78 11.62 -0.61
C ALA A 48 -6.84 12.11 -1.73
N GLU A 49 -5.52 11.90 -1.59
CA GLU A 49 -4.53 12.21 -2.63
C GLU A 49 -4.77 11.38 -3.91
N LEU A 50 -5.02 10.08 -3.78
CA LEU A 50 -5.32 9.22 -4.93
C LEU A 50 -6.61 9.66 -5.63
N LYS A 51 -7.67 9.98 -4.87
CA LYS A 51 -8.92 10.52 -5.41
C LYS A 51 -8.69 11.84 -6.16
N ALA A 52 -7.90 12.74 -5.62
CA ALA A 52 -7.56 14.01 -6.27
C ALA A 52 -6.78 13.81 -7.58
N ARG A 53 -6.09 12.68 -7.73
CA ARG A 53 -5.34 12.28 -8.93
C ARG A 53 -6.16 11.44 -9.92
N GLY A 54 -7.45 11.24 -9.66
CA GLY A 54 -8.40 10.62 -10.58
C GLY A 54 -8.62 9.12 -10.38
N TYR A 55 -8.08 8.50 -9.31
CA TYR A 55 -8.40 7.12 -8.97
C TYR A 55 -9.89 6.99 -8.60
N ALA A 56 -10.56 5.99 -9.14
CA ALA A 56 -11.90 5.62 -8.72
C ALA A 56 -11.87 4.84 -7.40
N ASP A 57 -12.98 4.83 -6.65
CA ASP A 57 -13.07 4.07 -5.39
C ASP A 57 -12.81 2.57 -5.61
N ALA A 58 -13.31 2.03 -6.72
CA ALA A 58 -13.12 0.64 -7.08
C ALA A 58 -11.66 0.25 -7.43
N GLN A 59 -10.75 1.21 -7.53
CA GLN A 59 -9.33 0.99 -7.79
C GLN A 59 -8.48 1.07 -6.51
N ILE A 60 -9.08 1.40 -5.35
CA ILE A 60 -8.36 1.59 -4.09
C ILE A 60 -8.85 0.57 -3.07
N PHE A 61 -8.03 -0.44 -2.82
CA PHE A 61 -8.31 -1.54 -1.90
C PHE A 61 -7.70 -1.25 -0.53
N ARG A 62 -8.51 -1.30 0.51
CA ARG A 62 -8.07 -1.04 1.90
C ARG A 62 -8.55 -2.16 2.82
N PRO A 63 -7.87 -3.32 2.83
CA PRO A 63 -8.27 -4.44 3.68
C PRO A 63 -8.16 -4.08 5.17
N SER A 64 -9.09 -4.61 5.97
CA SER A 64 -9.02 -4.57 7.43
C SER A 64 -8.47 -5.93 7.90
N TRP A 65 -7.35 -5.93 8.60
CA TRP A 65 -6.70 -7.15 9.05
C TRP A 65 -6.35 -7.09 10.55
N GLY A 66 -6.15 -8.24 11.16
CA GLY A 66 -5.66 -8.40 12.51
C GLY A 66 -6.60 -7.91 13.63
N SER A 67 -6.24 -8.21 14.85
CA SER A 67 -6.95 -7.78 16.05
C SER A 67 -6.67 -6.30 16.36
N LYS A 68 -7.74 -5.52 16.59
CA LYS A 68 -7.65 -4.12 17.01
C LYS A 68 -7.53 -3.96 18.53
N ILE A 69 -7.86 -5.00 19.28
CA ILE A 69 -7.88 -4.98 20.75
C ILE A 69 -6.71 -5.75 21.38
N CYS A 70 -6.00 -6.57 20.60
CA CYS A 70 -4.82 -7.31 21.05
C CYS A 70 -3.68 -7.13 20.04
N PRO A 71 -2.97 -5.99 20.02
CA PRO A 71 -1.83 -5.78 19.11
C PRO A 71 -0.74 -6.86 19.23
N ALA A 72 -0.49 -7.33 20.46
CA ALA A 72 0.51 -8.35 20.72
C ALA A 72 0.14 -9.76 20.20
N CYS A 73 -1.13 -9.96 19.77
CA CYS A 73 -1.63 -11.21 19.22
C CYS A 73 -1.45 -11.32 17.70
N ASN A 74 -1.24 -10.20 17.01
CA ASN A 74 -1.08 -10.17 15.56
C ASN A 74 0.31 -10.65 15.17
N ASP A 75 0.40 -11.43 14.11
CA ASP A 75 1.65 -11.86 13.49
C ASP A 75 1.48 -11.96 11.95
N HIS A 76 2.34 -12.69 11.25
CA HIS A 76 2.30 -12.83 9.80
C HIS A 76 1.91 -14.26 9.42
N SER A 77 0.90 -14.80 10.08
CA SER A 77 0.37 -16.13 9.80
C SER A 77 -1.16 -16.14 9.93
N GLY A 78 -1.78 -17.13 9.33
CA GLY A 78 -3.20 -17.43 9.54
C GLY A 78 -4.15 -16.30 9.17
N SER A 79 -4.89 -15.80 10.14
CA SER A 79 -5.99 -14.86 9.93
C SER A 79 -5.57 -13.45 9.48
N GLU A 80 -4.34 -13.06 9.73
CA GLU A 80 -3.79 -11.76 9.31
C GLU A 80 -3.51 -11.72 7.81
N GLU A 81 -3.15 -12.85 7.22
CA GLU A 81 -2.82 -12.98 5.79
C GLU A 81 -4.05 -12.87 4.89
N GLY A 82 -5.15 -13.55 5.24
CA GLY A 82 -6.32 -13.69 4.37
C GLY A 82 -6.89 -12.39 3.80
N PRO A 83 -7.20 -11.36 4.60
CA PRO A 83 -7.74 -10.11 4.08
C PRO A 83 -6.78 -9.37 3.13
N VAL A 84 -5.46 -9.51 3.32
CA VAL A 84 -4.44 -8.87 2.46
C VAL A 84 -4.27 -9.69 1.19
N GLU A 85 -4.28 -11.02 1.27
CA GLU A 85 -4.30 -11.93 0.11
C GLU A 85 -5.48 -11.62 -0.80
N ASP A 86 -6.70 -11.60 -0.25
CA ASP A 86 -7.92 -11.30 -1.01
C ASP A 86 -7.82 -9.94 -1.71
N ALA A 87 -7.36 -8.90 -1.00
CA ALA A 87 -7.23 -7.57 -1.57
C ALA A 87 -6.19 -7.51 -2.71
N LEU A 88 -5.08 -8.24 -2.61
CA LEU A 88 -4.08 -8.31 -3.68
C LEU A 88 -4.65 -9.02 -4.92
N ILE A 89 -5.32 -10.15 -4.73
CA ILE A 89 -5.92 -10.92 -5.83
C ILE A 89 -7.02 -10.12 -6.52
N ASP A 90 -7.93 -9.51 -5.75
CA ASP A 90 -9.03 -8.71 -6.27
C ASP A 90 -8.53 -7.46 -7.00
N ALA A 91 -7.50 -6.80 -6.48
CA ALA A 91 -6.89 -5.65 -7.11
C ALA A 91 -6.26 -6.01 -8.46
N ILE A 92 -5.52 -7.12 -8.55
CA ILE A 92 -4.93 -7.60 -9.81
C ILE A 92 -6.04 -7.97 -10.80
N ALA A 93 -7.07 -8.71 -10.35
CA ALA A 93 -8.15 -9.17 -11.19
C ALA A 93 -9.01 -8.02 -11.75
N SER A 94 -9.17 -6.93 -11.00
CA SER A 94 -9.95 -5.75 -11.39
C SER A 94 -9.13 -4.64 -12.03
N SER A 95 -7.79 -4.69 -11.96
CA SER A 95 -6.92 -3.70 -12.60
C SER A 95 -7.05 -3.77 -14.12
N CYS A 96 -7.19 -2.61 -14.74
CA CYS A 96 -7.29 -2.52 -16.19
C CYS A 96 -5.97 -2.82 -16.91
N THR A 97 -4.83 -2.72 -16.23
CA THR A 97 -3.50 -3.07 -16.74
C THR A 97 -3.12 -4.52 -16.41
N GLY A 98 -3.79 -5.16 -15.44
CA GLY A 98 -3.39 -6.43 -14.84
C GLY A 98 -2.24 -6.29 -13.84
N HIS A 99 -1.82 -5.06 -13.54
CA HIS A 99 -0.79 -4.71 -12.56
C HIS A 99 -1.38 -3.87 -11.44
N ILE A 100 -0.69 -3.81 -10.31
CA ILE A 100 -1.11 -3.06 -9.13
C ILE A 100 0.07 -2.31 -8.51
N ASP A 101 -0.25 -1.28 -7.75
CA ASP A 101 0.66 -0.67 -6.81
C ASP A 101 0.27 -1.03 -5.38
N VAL A 102 1.24 -1.12 -4.48
CA VAL A 102 0.97 -1.43 -3.07
C VAL A 102 1.66 -0.44 -2.14
N ILE A 103 0.97 -0.02 -1.10
CA ILE A 103 1.51 0.86 -0.05
C ILE A 103 1.19 0.23 1.31
N GLY A 104 2.23 -0.05 2.09
CA GLY A 104 2.09 -0.56 3.46
C GLY A 104 2.59 0.43 4.50
N HIS A 105 1.97 0.43 5.68
CA HIS A 105 2.45 1.16 6.85
C HIS A 105 2.80 0.20 7.98
N SER A 106 3.94 0.46 8.64
CA SER A 106 4.35 -0.31 9.82
C SER A 106 4.37 -1.83 9.55
N MET A 107 3.69 -2.65 10.34
CA MET A 107 3.55 -4.09 10.13
C MET A 107 2.84 -4.44 8.80
N GLY A 108 2.02 -3.54 8.24
CA GLY A 108 1.44 -3.73 6.90
C GLY A 108 2.47 -3.83 5.76
N VAL A 109 3.65 -3.23 5.94
CA VAL A 109 4.78 -3.38 4.99
C VAL A 109 5.26 -4.83 4.93
N THR A 110 5.48 -5.43 6.09
CA THR A 110 5.98 -6.80 6.19
C THR A 110 4.91 -7.83 5.84
N LEU A 111 3.63 -7.52 6.09
CA LEU A 111 2.50 -8.37 5.69
C LEU A 111 2.34 -8.38 4.16
N LEU A 112 2.41 -7.23 3.49
CA LEU A 112 2.45 -7.15 2.02
C LEU A 112 3.64 -7.93 1.44
N ALA A 113 4.83 -7.73 2.00
CA ALA A 113 6.03 -8.45 1.55
C ALA A 113 5.87 -9.97 1.71
N ARG A 114 5.24 -10.42 2.79
CA ARG A 114 4.90 -11.82 3.03
C ARG A 114 3.99 -12.36 1.93
N GLU A 115 2.86 -11.69 1.68
CA GLU A 115 1.86 -12.19 0.75
C GLU A 115 2.35 -12.16 -0.70
N ILE A 116 3.01 -11.10 -1.12
CA ILE A 116 3.62 -11.01 -2.45
C ILE A 116 4.64 -12.13 -2.67
N THR A 117 5.47 -12.42 -1.64
CA THR A 117 6.49 -13.48 -1.73
C THR A 117 5.84 -14.87 -1.74
N ARG A 118 4.88 -15.11 -0.86
CA ARG A 118 4.21 -16.42 -0.70
C ARG A 118 3.41 -16.80 -1.94
N LEU A 119 2.72 -15.84 -2.53
CA LEU A 119 1.85 -16.05 -3.69
C LEU A 119 2.60 -15.90 -5.03
N GLY A 120 3.86 -15.44 -5.01
CA GLY A 120 4.64 -15.22 -6.23
C GLY A 120 4.14 -14.05 -7.08
N LEU A 121 3.60 -13.01 -6.45
CA LEU A 121 2.91 -11.89 -7.13
C LEU A 121 3.84 -10.75 -7.56
N SER A 122 5.14 -10.81 -7.32
CA SER A 122 6.07 -9.71 -7.60
C SER A 122 6.05 -9.22 -9.06
N GLY A 123 5.70 -10.10 -10.01
CA GLY A 123 5.57 -9.75 -11.43
C GLY A 123 4.29 -8.97 -11.78
N TYR A 124 3.34 -8.88 -10.86
CA TYR A 124 2.10 -8.12 -10.99
C TYR A 124 2.10 -6.82 -10.19
N VAL A 125 3.18 -6.55 -9.44
CA VAL A 125 3.32 -5.34 -8.63
C VAL A 125 4.29 -4.40 -9.32
N ASP A 126 3.81 -3.24 -9.77
CA ASP A 126 4.65 -2.23 -10.40
C ASP A 126 5.44 -1.44 -9.36
N THR A 127 4.77 -1.01 -8.30
CA THR A 127 5.43 -0.27 -7.23
C THR A 127 5.05 -0.78 -5.85
N PHE A 128 6.05 -0.97 -4.99
CA PHE A 128 5.93 -1.27 -3.58
C PHE A 128 6.45 -0.08 -2.76
N VAL A 129 5.60 0.53 -1.93
CA VAL A 129 5.99 1.61 -1.01
C VAL A 129 5.83 1.15 0.43
N GLY A 130 6.93 1.06 1.18
CA GLY A 130 6.93 0.74 2.60
C GLY A 130 7.10 2.00 3.45
N ILE A 131 6.13 2.30 4.32
CA ILE A 131 6.14 3.47 5.21
C ILE A 131 6.39 2.99 6.64
N ALA A 132 7.45 3.48 7.29
CA ALA A 132 7.76 3.14 8.69
C ALA A 132 7.76 1.63 8.96
N GLY A 133 8.11 0.80 7.98
CA GLY A 133 8.09 -0.65 8.09
C GLY A 133 9.19 -1.17 8.99
N ALA A 134 8.94 -2.28 9.68
CA ALA A 134 9.95 -3.00 10.47
C ALA A 134 10.57 -4.13 9.64
N TYR A 135 10.96 -3.85 8.41
CA TYR A 135 11.41 -4.87 7.45
C TYR A 135 12.62 -5.66 7.90
N ARG A 136 13.46 -5.07 8.78
CA ARG A 136 14.64 -5.72 9.37
C ARG A 136 14.44 -6.14 10.82
N GLY A 137 13.29 -5.84 11.42
CA GLY A 137 12.92 -6.18 12.79
C GLY A 137 12.87 -4.97 13.73
N LEU A 138 12.26 -5.18 14.88
CA LEU A 138 12.11 -4.19 15.96
C LEU A 138 12.96 -4.57 17.16
N TRP A 139 13.76 -3.64 17.66
CA TRP A 139 14.50 -3.84 18.90
C TRP A 139 13.58 -3.93 20.13
N SER A 140 12.39 -3.34 20.08
CA SER A 140 11.36 -3.54 21.12
C SER A 140 10.88 -4.99 21.23
N CYS A 141 11.00 -5.76 20.15
CA CYS A 141 10.76 -7.21 20.15
C CYS A 141 11.96 -8.03 20.62
N GLY A 142 13.16 -7.47 20.64
CA GLY A 142 14.40 -8.18 20.92
C GLY A 142 14.89 -9.00 19.73
N THR A 143 15.82 -9.92 20.00
CA THR A 143 16.43 -10.79 18.98
C THR A 143 15.91 -12.22 19.11
N TYR A 144 15.45 -12.80 18.00
CA TYR A 144 15.02 -14.20 17.95
C TYR A 144 16.23 -15.15 18.20
N PRO A 145 16.10 -16.24 18.99
CA PRO A 145 14.89 -16.73 19.68
C PRO A 145 14.69 -16.18 21.11
N PHE A 146 15.45 -15.19 21.53
CA PHE A 146 15.39 -14.58 22.86
C PHE A 146 14.50 -13.32 22.86
N ASN A 147 13.43 -13.36 22.08
CA ASN A 147 12.49 -12.26 21.86
C ASN A 147 11.44 -12.14 22.97
N VAL A 148 10.73 -11.02 22.97
CA VAL A 148 9.52 -10.83 23.80
C VAL A 148 8.50 -11.92 23.43
N ALA A 149 7.90 -12.55 24.45
CA ALA A 149 6.99 -13.69 24.28
C ALA A 149 5.58 -13.24 23.86
N THR A 150 5.44 -12.74 22.64
CA THR A 150 4.18 -12.37 21.99
C THR A 150 4.17 -12.88 20.53
N SER A 151 2.99 -13.05 19.92
CA SER A 151 2.88 -13.41 18.50
C SER A 151 3.58 -12.40 17.60
N THR A 152 3.36 -11.09 17.86
CA THR A 152 3.99 -9.98 17.11
C THR A 152 5.50 -10.01 17.14
N CYS A 153 6.11 -10.60 18.16
CA CYS A 153 7.58 -10.71 18.30
C CYS A 153 8.10 -12.14 18.10
N GLY A 154 7.25 -13.11 17.82
CA GLY A 154 7.58 -14.53 17.72
C GLY A 154 8.22 -14.94 16.40
N TYR A 155 8.07 -16.22 16.08
CA TYR A 155 8.58 -16.84 14.85
C TYR A 155 8.06 -16.13 13.58
N TRP A 156 6.75 -15.83 13.55
CA TRP A 156 6.05 -15.09 12.49
C TRP A 156 5.98 -13.58 12.75
N GLY A 157 6.82 -13.09 13.65
CA GLY A 157 6.78 -11.72 14.14
C GLY A 157 7.98 -10.87 13.72
N LEU A 158 8.08 -9.71 14.37
CA LEU A 158 8.97 -8.62 14.03
C LEU A 158 10.26 -8.58 14.88
N SER A 159 10.61 -9.65 15.63
CA SER A 159 11.90 -9.68 16.32
C SER A 159 13.05 -9.70 15.32
N VAL A 160 14.15 -9.04 15.68
CA VAL A 160 15.37 -9.04 14.88
C VAL A 160 15.83 -10.47 14.62
N GLY A 161 15.96 -10.84 13.35
CA GLY A 161 16.39 -12.17 12.95
C GLY A 161 15.33 -13.26 13.06
N SER A 162 14.04 -12.93 13.20
CA SER A 162 12.97 -13.93 13.15
C SER A 162 13.01 -14.73 11.84
N PRO A 163 12.62 -16.01 11.86
CA PRO A 163 12.57 -16.82 10.64
C PRO A 163 11.68 -16.22 9.57
N PHE A 164 10.58 -15.59 9.97
CA PHE A 164 9.69 -14.87 9.06
C PHE A 164 10.41 -13.73 8.32
N LEU A 165 11.05 -12.80 9.04
CA LEU A 165 11.75 -11.67 8.43
C LEU A 165 12.91 -12.14 7.53
N ASN A 166 13.63 -13.16 7.96
CA ASN A 166 14.68 -13.77 7.13
C ASN A 166 14.10 -14.39 5.85
N GLY A 167 12.87 -14.88 5.88
CA GLY A 167 12.20 -15.50 4.74
C GLY A 167 11.76 -14.51 3.66
N ILE A 168 11.45 -13.27 4.02
CA ILE A 168 11.05 -12.20 3.06
C ILE A 168 12.22 -11.36 2.57
N ARG A 169 13.34 -11.35 3.29
CA ARG A 169 14.50 -10.53 2.96
C ARG A 169 15.15 -10.95 1.64
N GLY A 170 15.50 -9.94 0.83
CA GLY A 170 16.12 -10.15 -0.49
C GLY A 170 15.20 -10.75 -1.55
N LYS A 171 13.91 -10.93 -1.24
CA LYS A 171 12.93 -11.39 -2.23
C LYS A 171 12.44 -10.22 -3.09
N PRO A 172 12.19 -10.43 -4.40
CA PRO A 172 11.59 -9.43 -5.25
C PRO A 172 10.16 -9.15 -4.79
N LEU A 173 9.81 -7.88 -4.60
CA LEU A 173 8.48 -7.46 -4.17
C LEU A 173 7.68 -6.77 -5.28
N ALA A 174 8.39 -6.03 -6.16
CA ALA A 174 7.79 -5.24 -7.23
C ALA A 174 8.84 -4.91 -8.29
N ALA A 175 8.42 -4.31 -9.39
CA ALA A 175 9.35 -3.74 -10.38
C ALA A 175 10.12 -2.55 -9.78
N ARG A 176 9.49 -1.77 -8.90
CA ARG A 176 10.12 -0.66 -8.15
C ARG A 176 9.72 -0.74 -6.68
N THR A 177 10.69 -0.63 -5.79
CA THR A 177 10.46 -0.66 -4.35
C THR A 177 11.02 0.60 -3.70
N TYR A 178 10.28 1.19 -2.77
CA TYR A 178 10.65 2.41 -2.06
C TYR A 178 10.37 2.26 -0.56
N SER A 179 11.17 2.94 0.27
CA SER A 179 10.89 3.10 1.69
C SER A 179 10.76 4.57 2.09
N ILE A 180 9.81 4.86 2.97
CA ILE A 180 9.63 6.15 3.65
C ILE A 180 9.90 5.91 5.13
N LYS A 181 10.86 6.63 5.72
CA LYS A 181 11.40 6.37 7.06
C LYS A 181 11.74 7.64 7.83
N SER A 182 12.03 7.49 9.11
CA SER A 182 12.44 8.57 9.99
C SER A 182 13.44 8.09 11.03
N TRP A 183 14.39 8.95 11.39
CA TRP A 183 15.32 8.72 12.51
C TRP A 183 14.74 9.06 13.88
N ILE A 184 13.50 9.61 13.90
CA ILE A 184 12.76 9.96 15.11
C ILE A 184 11.44 9.17 15.22
N ASP A 185 11.30 8.07 14.47
CA ASP A 185 10.18 7.14 14.55
C ASP A 185 10.26 6.42 15.92
N GLU A 186 9.33 6.70 16.82
CA GLU A 186 9.32 6.21 18.20
C GLU A 186 9.05 4.71 18.31
N ILE A 187 8.51 4.07 17.27
CA ILE A 187 8.22 2.63 17.21
C ILE A 187 9.39 1.86 16.61
N VAL A 188 9.81 2.26 15.40
CA VAL A 188 10.91 1.58 14.67
C VAL A 188 12.26 1.86 15.33
N CYS A 189 12.46 3.08 15.84
CA CYS A 189 13.68 3.51 16.51
C CYS A 189 13.59 3.38 18.05
N PHE A 190 13.02 2.29 18.53
CA PHE A 190 12.87 2.05 19.98
C PHE A 190 14.19 2.27 20.74
N GLY A 191 14.12 3.07 21.81
CA GLY A 191 15.31 3.44 22.58
C GLY A 191 16.33 4.29 21.80
N GLY A 192 15.94 4.93 20.69
CA GLY A 192 16.80 5.72 19.82
C GLY A 192 17.62 4.88 18.84
N VAL A 193 17.36 3.57 18.73
CA VAL A 193 18.09 2.66 17.86
C VAL A 193 17.24 2.28 16.66
N CYS A 194 17.52 2.88 15.49
CA CYS A 194 16.80 2.62 14.24
C CYS A 194 17.45 1.53 13.37
N MET A 195 18.67 1.13 13.68
CA MET A 195 19.48 0.32 12.77
C MET A 195 19.51 -1.14 13.20
N VAL A 196 19.36 -2.04 12.23
CA VAL A 196 19.58 -3.49 12.34
C VAL A 196 20.62 -3.90 11.33
N GLY A 197 21.73 -4.49 11.79
CA GLY A 197 22.81 -4.89 10.91
C GLY A 197 23.45 -3.73 10.11
N GLY A 198 23.51 -2.52 10.70
CA GLY A 198 24.10 -1.34 10.05
C GLY A 198 23.18 -0.61 9.06
N VAL A 199 21.91 -1.06 8.91
CA VAL A 199 20.94 -0.46 7.99
C VAL A 199 19.65 -0.09 8.76
N HIS A 200 19.01 1.02 8.39
CA HIS A 200 17.74 1.43 9.01
C HIS A 200 16.69 0.32 8.90
N SER A 201 15.97 0.04 9.99
CA SER A 201 15.03 -1.08 10.04
C SER A 201 13.91 -1.00 8.98
N SER A 202 13.50 0.21 8.60
CA SER A 202 12.48 0.40 7.56
C SER A 202 13.01 0.30 6.13
N SER A 203 14.33 0.21 5.92
CA SER A 203 14.89 0.07 4.57
C SER A 203 14.64 -1.33 4.03
N ILE A 204 14.14 -1.39 2.80
CA ILE A 204 13.82 -2.64 2.09
C ILE A 204 15.00 -3.06 1.23
N ASP A 205 15.28 -4.36 1.18
CA ASP A 205 16.40 -4.87 0.37
C ASP A 205 16.11 -4.64 -1.13
N GLY A 206 17.07 -4.06 -1.86
CA GLY A 206 16.92 -3.78 -3.29
C GLY A 206 16.02 -2.59 -3.62
N GLU A 207 15.67 -1.74 -2.63
CA GLU A 207 14.89 -0.53 -2.89
C GLU A 207 15.57 0.41 -3.90
N ALA A 208 14.78 0.97 -4.83
CA ALA A 208 15.25 1.93 -5.83
C ALA A 208 15.65 3.26 -5.19
N ALA A 209 14.92 3.66 -4.15
CA ALA A 209 15.24 4.83 -3.33
C ALA A 209 14.57 4.75 -1.96
N SER A 210 15.08 5.55 -1.01
CA SER A 210 14.45 5.75 0.29
C SER A 210 14.32 7.25 0.60
N TYR A 211 13.22 7.61 1.27
CA TYR A 211 12.89 8.98 1.63
C TYR A 211 12.85 9.11 3.14
N THR A 212 13.56 10.12 3.66
CA THR A 212 13.67 10.34 5.10
C THR A 212 12.99 11.66 5.47
N TYR A 213 12.12 11.61 6.48
CA TYR A 213 11.38 12.76 7.00
C TYR A 213 11.56 12.87 8.52
N ALA A 214 11.40 14.07 9.05
CA ALA A 214 11.43 14.34 10.48
C ALA A 214 10.03 14.22 11.10
N TYR A 215 9.38 13.09 10.92
CA TYR A 215 8.06 12.77 11.48
C TYR A 215 8.15 11.53 12.37
N GLY A 216 7.30 11.43 13.40
CA GLY A 216 7.09 10.20 14.15
C GLY A 216 6.35 9.14 13.32
N HIS A 217 6.15 7.96 13.90
CA HIS A 217 5.63 6.77 13.23
C HIS A 217 4.36 7.02 12.40
N PHE A 218 3.34 7.58 13.02
CA PHE A 218 2.07 7.90 12.34
C PHE A 218 2.16 9.17 11.49
N GLY A 219 3.03 10.11 11.87
CA GLY A 219 3.27 11.30 11.05
C GLY A 219 3.84 10.98 9.67
N LEU A 220 4.66 9.92 9.57
CA LEU A 220 5.13 9.41 8.28
C LEU A 220 3.97 8.98 7.40
N LEU A 221 2.98 8.29 7.94
CA LEU A 221 1.79 7.86 7.19
C LEU A 221 0.99 9.06 6.68
N TRP A 222 0.67 10.01 7.57
CA TRP A 222 -0.31 11.07 7.26
C TRP A 222 0.29 12.23 6.47
N TYR A 223 1.53 12.65 6.78
CA TYR A 223 2.12 13.85 6.18
C TYR A 223 2.95 13.57 4.92
N THR A 224 3.10 12.32 4.51
CA THR A 224 3.76 11.96 3.26
C THR A 224 2.80 11.47 2.18
N ALA A 225 1.49 11.64 2.35
CA ALA A 225 0.47 11.13 1.43
C ALA A 225 0.69 11.54 -0.04
N ALA A 226 1.07 12.81 -0.28
CA ALA A 226 1.40 13.28 -1.61
C ALA A 226 2.62 12.54 -2.20
N GLN A 227 3.69 12.34 -1.40
CA GLN A 227 4.86 11.58 -1.83
C GLN A 227 4.51 10.11 -2.12
N GLN A 228 3.68 9.48 -1.28
CA GLN A 228 3.22 8.11 -1.50
C GLN A 228 2.54 7.97 -2.86
N ALA A 229 1.62 8.88 -3.17
CA ALA A 229 0.91 8.90 -4.43
C ALA A 229 1.79 9.30 -5.64
N ASP A 230 2.88 10.06 -5.44
CA ASP A 230 3.85 10.36 -6.49
C ASP A 230 4.72 9.16 -6.87
N LEU A 231 5.00 8.26 -5.91
CA LEU A 231 5.83 7.09 -6.13
C LEU A 231 5.16 5.99 -6.95
N ILE A 232 3.83 5.91 -6.95
CA ILE A 232 3.04 4.89 -7.64
C ILE A 232 2.50 5.31 -9.01
N ARG A 233 3.07 6.35 -9.60
CA ARG A 233 2.70 6.85 -10.94
C ARG A 233 3.57 6.27 -12.03
#